data_6e99cf9a6153c6d37c8a44926f11d6c0
#
_entry.id   6e99cf9a6153c6d37c8a44926f11d6c0
#
_cell.length_a   1.000
_cell.length_b   1.000
_cell.length_c   1.000
_cell.angle_alpha   90.00
_cell.angle_beta   90.00
_cell.angle_gamma   90.00
#
_symmetry.space_group_name_H-M   'P 1'
#
loop_
_entity.id
_entity.type
_entity.pdbx_description
1 polymer ?
#
loop_
_entity_poly.entity_id
_entity_poly.type
_entity_poly.pdbx_seq_one_letter_code
_entity_poly.pdbx_strand_id
1 'polypeptide(L)'
;LTEHLSEQEILAAIPGLTADRLSAFVEAEVIVPIHRMAGESRTLVFRRVDLARLHLLCDLTDDLELDMAALGLVLGLIDQLHAARRDLRALARALEGEPPEIRARIGAVLTRAG
;
A
#
# COMPACT_ATOMS: atom_id res chain seq x y z
N LEU A 1 -0.65 9.33 -19.92
CA LEU A 1 -0.75 8.41 -18.80
C LEU A 1 -0.04 8.96 -17.58
N THR A 2 -0.79 9.60 -16.72
CA THR A 2 -0.24 10.07 -15.47
C THR A 2 -0.40 9.00 -14.42
N GLU A 3 0.70 8.49 -13.91
CA GLU A 3 0.70 7.56 -12.80
C GLU A 3 0.64 8.29 -11.47
N HIS A 4 0.64 9.61 -11.51
CA HIS A 4 0.62 10.47 -10.33
C HIS A 4 -0.67 11.28 -10.30
N LEU A 5 -1.14 11.51 -9.08
CA LEU A 5 -2.36 12.26 -8.81
C LEU A 5 -2.02 13.51 -8.02
N SER A 6 -2.68 14.62 -8.33
CA SER A 6 -2.54 15.83 -7.55
C SER A 6 -3.34 15.72 -6.25
N GLU A 7 -3.06 16.62 -5.31
CA GLU A 7 -3.84 16.69 -4.08
C GLU A 7 -5.32 16.89 -4.37
N GLN A 8 -5.65 17.76 -5.33
CA GLN A 8 -7.04 18.00 -5.71
C GLN A 8 -7.73 16.77 -6.26
N GLU A 9 -7.00 16.00 -7.09
CA GLU A 9 -7.52 14.76 -7.64
C GLU A 9 -7.77 13.73 -6.55
N ILE A 10 -6.87 13.64 -5.57
CA ILE A 10 -7.01 12.74 -4.42
C ILE A 10 -8.24 13.11 -3.61
N LEU A 11 -8.40 14.39 -3.29
CA LEU A 11 -9.54 14.86 -2.49
C LEU A 11 -10.87 14.64 -3.21
N ALA A 12 -10.87 14.81 -4.52
CA ALA A 12 -12.07 14.58 -5.32
C ALA A 12 -12.44 13.09 -5.42
N ALA A 13 -11.44 12.22 -5.37
CA ALA A 13 -11.65 10.78 -5.57
C ALA A 13 -12.16 10.07 -4.32
N ILE A 14 -11.91 10.62 -3.13
CA ILE A 14 -12.23 9.93 -1.87
C ILE A 14 -13.26 10.75 -1.08
N PRO A 15 -14.53 10.32 -1.07
CA PRO A 15 -15.54 10.96 -0.23
C PRO A 15 -15.15 10.88 1.23
N GLY A 16 -15.28 11.98 1.95
CA GLY A 16 -14.94 12.03 3.36
C GLY A 16 -13.50 12.39 3.66
N LEU A 17 -12.62 12.39 2.68
CA LEU A 17 -11.26 12.86 2.86
C LEU A 17 -11.22 14.37 2.74
N THR A 18 -10.73 15.06 3.77
CA THR A 18 -10.56 16.50 3.78
C THR A 18 -9.09 16.86 3.67
N ALA A 19 -8.80 18.11 3.33
CA ALA A 19 -7.42 18.59 3.27
C ALA A 19 -6.73 18.45 4.63
N ASP A 20 -7.46 18.66 5.71
CA ASP A 20 -6.91 18.52 7.07
C ASP A 20 -6.57 17.08 7.39
N ARG A 21 -7.45 16.15 7.03
CA ARG A 21 -7.18 14.71 7.24
C ARG A 21 -5.98 14.24 6.41
N LEU A 22 -5.92 14.69 5.16
CA LEU A 22 -4.79 14.35 4.29
C LEU A 22 -3.48 14.87 4.87
N SER A 23 -3.48 16.12 5.34
CA SER A 23 -2.29 16.70 5.99
C SER A 23 -1.89 15.90 7.23
N ALA A 24 -2.85 15.48 8.03
CA ALA A 24 -2.57 14.70 9.23
C ALA A 24 -1.93 13.34 8.88
N PHE A 25 -2.42 12.68 7.84
CA PHE A 25 -1.85 11.42 7.39
C PHE A 25 -0.43 11.60 6.85
N VAL A 26 -0.17 12.69 6.13
CA VAL A 26 1.17 13.00 5.63
C VAL A 26 2.13 13.31 6.77
N GLU A 27 1.70 14.11 7.74
CA GLU A 27 2.52 14.45 8.91
C GLU A 27 2.86 13.22 9.75
N ALA A 28 1.93 12.29 9.88
CA ALA A 28 2.15 11.04 10.60
C ALA A 28 2.95 10.01 9.81
N GLU A 29 3.31 10.34 8.57
CA GLU A 29 4.09 9.48 7.67
C GLU A 29 3.41 8.15 7.34
N VAL A 30 2.08 8.08 7.50
CA VAL A 30 1.32 6.91 7.04
C VAL A 30 1.07 6.97 5.54
N ILE A 31 1.18 8.16 4.94
CA ILE A 31 1.22 8.39 3.50
C ILE A 31 2.46 9.22 3.22
N VAL A 32 3.25 8.81 2.25
CA VAL A 32 4.48 9.52 1.88
C VAL A 32 4.35 9.98 0.42
N PRO A 33 3.92 11.24 0.23
CA PRO A 33 3.76 11.78 -1.12
C PRO A 33 5.10 12.07 -1.78
N ILE A 34 5.07 12.24 -3.09
CA ILE A 34 6.24 12.67 -3.84
C ILE A 34 6.24 14.20 -3.86
N HIS A 35 7.37 14.78 -3.48
CA HIS A 35 7.55 16.23 -3.55
C HIS A 35 8.07 16.60 -4.94
N ARG A 36 7.35 17.47 -5.61
CA ARG A 36 7.73 17.94 -6.95
C ARG A 36 7.91 19.44 -6.92
N MET A 37 9.04 19.90 -7.45
CA MET A 37 9.33 21.32 -7.54
C MET A 37 8.94 21.83 -8.92
N ALA A 38 8.22 22.93 -8.95
CA ALA A 38 7.89 23.67 -10.17
C ALA A 38 8.35 25.12 -9.94
N GLY A 39 9.59 25.42 -10.36
CA GLY A 39 10.21 26.69 -10.03
C GLY A 39 10.49 26.76 -8.54
N GLU A 40 9.95 27.75 -7.85
CA GLU A 40 10.08 27.91 -6.41
C GLU A 40 8.93 27.26 -5.66
N SER A 41 7.89 26.80 -6.37
CA SER A 41 6.73 26.20 -5.76
C SER A 41 6.95 24.71 -5.53
N ARG A 42 6.57 24.23 -4.36
CA ARG A 42 6.60 22.81 -4.02
C ARG A 42 5.17 22.26 -4.07
N THR A 43 4.97 21.22 -4.85
CA THR A 43 3.68 20.54 -4.91
C THR A 43 3.83 19.10 -4.48
N LEU A 44 2.76 18.55 -3.91
CA LEU A 44 2.71 17.14 -3.54
C LEU A 44 1.97 16.39 -4.63
N VAL A 45 2.52 15.25 -5.03
CA VAL A 45 1.84 14.34 -5.93
C VAL A 45 1.79 12.96 -5.29
N PHE A 46 0.75 12.21 -5.61
CA PHE A 46 0.46 10.93 -4.99
C PHE A 46 0.45 9.84 -6.06
N ARG A 47 0.77 8.64 -5.66
CA ARG A 47 0.75 7.48 -6.55
C ARG A 47 -0.62 6.81 -6.46
N ARG A 48 -0.93 5.95 -7.42
CA ARG A 48 -2.18 5.19 -7.38
C ARG A 48 -2.28 4.31 -6.14
N VAL A 49 -1.16 3.75 -5.69
CA VAL A 49 -1.15 2.97 -4.45
C VAL A 49 -1.52 3.84 -3.25
N ASP A 50 -1.15 5.11 -3.27
CA ASP A 50 -1.52 6.03 -2.20
C ASP A 50 -3.03 6.29 -2.17
N LEU A 51 -3.68 6.31 -3.34
CA LEU A 51 -5.13 6.45 -3.40
C LEU A 51 -5.82 5.29 -2.66
N ALA A 52 -5.39 4.07 -2.94
CA ALA A 52 -5.95 2.89 -2.26
C ALA A 52 -5.65 2.91 -0.76
N ARG A 53 -4.45 3.33 -0.37
CA ARG A 53 -4.07 3.45 1.05
C ARG A 53 -4.91 4.49 1.77
N LEU A 54 -5.18 5.62 1.12
CA LEU A 54 -6.00 6.69 1.70
C LEU A 54 -7.46 6.25 1.87
N HIS A 55 -8.01 5.50 0.91
CA HIS A 55 -9.33 4.89 1.07
C HIS A 55 -9.37 4.02 2.33
N LEU A 56 -8.38 3.16 2.48
CA LEU A 56 -8.29 2.26 3.62
C LEU A 56 -8.13 3.02 4.92
N LEU A 57 -7.28 4.06 4.94
CA LEU A 57 -7.08 4.89 6.13
C LEU A 57 -8.37 5.57 6.58
N CYS A 58 -9.13 6.10 5.62
CA CYS A 58 -10.41 6.73 5.94
C CYS A 58 -11.40 5.70 6.51
N ASP A 59 -11.48 4.53 5.91
CA ASP A 59 -12.37 3.45 6.39
C ASP A 59 -11.98 3.01 7.79
N LEU A 60 -10.70 2.80 8.05
CA LEU A 60 -10.22 2.37 9.36
C LEU A 60 -10.48 3.45 10.42
N THR A 61 -10.30 4.72 10.07
CA THR A 61 -10.55 5.82 10.98
C THR A 61 -12.04 5.94 11.29
N ASP A 62 -12.88 5.88 10.27
CA ASP A 62 -14.32 6.08 10.42
C ASP A 62 -15.02 4.88 11.05
N ASP A 63 -14.64 3.67 10.65
CA ASP A 63 -15.32 2.45 11.09
C ASP A 63 -14.78 1.92 12.42
N LEU A 64 -13.48 2.05 12.67
CA LEU A 64 -12.82 1.47 13.84
C LEU A 64 -12.25 2.51 14.79
N GLU A 65 -12.33 3.78 14.43
CA GLU A 65 -11.85 4.90 15.26
C GLU A 65 -10.38 4.74 15.69
N LEU A 66 -9.54 4.20 14.81
CA LEU A 66 -8.13 4.01 15.11
C LEU A 66 -7.39 5.34 15.15
N ASP A 67 -6.47 5.49 16.11
CA ASP A 67 -5.60 6.65 16.16
C ASP A 67 -4.44 6.52 15.15
N MET A 68 -3.64 7.57 15.02
CA MET A 68 -2.54 7.60 14.03
C MET A 68 -1.50 6.51 14.26
N ALA A 69 -1.18 6.20 15.51
CA ALA A 69 -0.21 5.17 15.83
C ALA A 69 -0.72 3.80 15.38
N ALA A 70 -2.00 3.51 15.67
CA ALA A 70 -2.62 2.26 15.26
C ALA A 70 -2.72 2.16 13.74
N LEU A 71 -3.05 3.26 13.04
CA LEU A 71 -3.10 3.30 11.59
C LEU A 71 -1.75 2.97 10.98
N GLY A 72 -0.68 3.54 11.51
CA GLY A 72 0.68 3.26 11.04
C GLY A 72 1.04 1.79 11.20
N LEU A 73 0.69 1.20 12.34
CA LEU A 73 0.95 -0.21 12.60
C LEU A 73 0.19 -1.11 11.63
N VAL A 74 -1.10 -0.84 11.43
CA VAL A 74 -1.94 -1.63 10.53
C VAL A 74 -1.42 -1.55 9.10
N LEU A 75 -1.09 -0.35 8.63
CA LEU A 75 -0.54 -0.19 7.27
C LEU A 75 0.79 -0.92 7.12
N GLY A 76 1.65 -0.87 8.13
CA GLY A 76 2.91 -1.61 8.13
C GLY A 76 2.69 -3.11 7.96
N LEU A 77 1.72 -3.66 8.69
CA LEU A 77 1.39 -5.07 8.59
C LEU A 77 0.79 -5.42 7.22
N ILE A 78 -0.04 -4.56 6.66
CA ILE A 78 -0.60 -4.75 5.32
C ILE A 78 0.50 -4.73 4.27
N ASP A 79 1.46 -3.81 4.39
CA ASP A 79 2.60 -3.74 3.48
C ASP A 79 3.43 -5.03 3.53
N GLN A 80 3.66 -5.57 4.73
CA GLN A 80 4.37 -6.84 4.90
C GLN A 80 3.60 -7.99 4.25
N LEU A 81 2.28 -8.00 4.42
CA LEU A 81 1.44 -9.02 3.80
C LEU A 81 1.53 -8.97 2.27
N HIS A 82 1.46 -7.78 1.69
CA HIS A 82 1.58 -7.62 0.23
C HIS A 82 2.96 -8.04 -0.26
N ALA A 83 4.02 -7.71 0.47
CA ALA A 83 5.37 -8.11 0.13
C ALA A 83 5.51 -9.64 0.16
N ALA A 84 4.98 -10.28 1.20
CA ALA A 84 5.02 -11.74 1.31
C ALA A 84 4.27 -12.41 0.17
N ARG A 85 3.11 -11.87 -0.20
CA ARG A 85 2.33 -12.39 -1.33
C ARG A 85 3.07 -12.28 -2.65
N ARG A 86 3.77 -11.15 -2.88
CA ARG A 86 4.58 -10.97 -4.09
C ARG A 86 5.72 -11.99 -4.14
N ASP A 87 6.37 -12.23 -3.00
CA ASP A 87 7.45 -13.20 -2.90
C ASP A 87 6.94 -14.61 -3.20
N LEU A 88 5.77 -14.96 -2.66
CA LEU A 88 5.15 -16.27 -2.92
C LEU A 88 4.80 -16.43 -4.39
N ARG A 89 4.28 -15.40 -5.04
CA ARG A 89 3.98 -15.46 -6.48
C ARG A 89 5.23 -15.61 -7.31
N ALA A 90 6.30 -14.90 -6.96
CA ALA A 90 7.59 -15.02 -7.65
C ALA A 90 8.15 -16.42 -7.50
N LEU A 91 8.07 -16.98 -6.28
CA LEU A 91 8.51 -18.35 -6.02
C LEU A 91 7.69 -19.35 -6.80
N ALA A 92 6.37 -19.19 -6.85
CA ALA A 92 5.48 -20.07 -7.61
C ALA A 92 5.83 -20.07 -9.10
N ARG A 93 6.10 -18.87 -9.65
CA ARG A 93 6.52 -18.76 -11.06
C ARG A 93 7.87 -19.43 -11.31
N ALA A 94 8.80 -19.28 -10.37
CA ALA A 94 10.10 -19.95 -10.49
C ALA A 94 9.95 -21.48 -10.48
N LEU A 95 9.01 -21.99 -9.66
CA LEU A 95 8.74 -23.41 -9.58
C LEU A 95 8.12 -23.98 -10.86
N GLU A 96 7.38 -23.17 -11.62
CA GLU A 96 6.79 -23.62 -12.88
C GLU A 96 7.85 -24.04 -13.90
N GLY A 97 9.06 -23.50 -13.80
CA GLY A 97 10.18 -23.86 -14.66
C GLY A 97 10.94 -25.10 -14.21
N GLU A 98 10.58 -25.69 -13.07
CA GLU A 98 11.29 -26.83 -12.53
C GLU A 98 10.63 -28.14 -12.95
N PRO A 99 11.40 -29.26 -12.99
CA PRO A 99 10.84 -30.60 -13.31
C PRO A 99 9.75 -31.00 -12.31
N PRO A 100 8.79 -31.83 -12.73
CA PRO A 100 7.69 -32.25 -11.84
C PRO A 100 8.14 -32.89 -10.53
N GLU A 101 9.25 -33.62 -10.52
CA GLU A 101 9.76 -34.25 -9.30
C GLU A 101 10.18 -33.23 -8.27
N ILE A 102 10.81 -32.14 -8.71
CA ILE A 102 11.24 -31.07 -7.81
C ILE A 102 10.03 -30.31 -7.27
N ARG A 103 9.05 -30.03 -8.13
CA ARG A 103 7.81 -29.36 -7.70
C ARG A 103 7.06 -30.19 -6.67
N ALA A 104 6.99 -31.49 -6.87
CA ALA A 104 6.32 -32.40 -5.94
C ALA A 104 7.02 -32.43 -4.57
N ARG A 105 8.35 -32.45 -4.57
CA ARG A 105 9.13 -32.46 -3.33
C ARG A 105 8.93 -31.17 -2.53
N ILE A 106 8.94 -30.04 -3.21
CA ILE A 106 8.72 -28.73 -2.55
C ILE A 106 7.29 -28.66 -2.02
N GLY A 107 6.31 -29.11 -2.80
CA GLY A 107 4.91 -29.13 -2.37
C GLY A 107 4.71 -29.97 -1.12
N ALA A 108 5.39 -31.12 -1.04
CA ALA A 108 5.31 -31.98 0.14
C ALA A 108 5.88 -31.30 1.39
N VAL A 109 6.98 -30.56 1.24
CA VAL A 109 7.59 -29.82 2.35
C VAL A 109 6.64 -28.70 2.82
N LEU A 110 6.06 -27.96 1.89
CA LEU A 110 5.13 -26.88 2.22
C LEU A 110 3.87 -27.39 2.93
N THR A 111 3.36 -28.53 2.48
CA THR A 111 2.19 -29.15 3.12
C THR A 111 2.49 -29.56 4.55
N ARG A 112 3.69 -30.08 4.82
CA ARG A 112 4.09 -30.47 6.17
C ARG A 112 4.37 -29.29 7.07
N ALA A 113 4.76 -28.13 6.50
CA ALA A 113 5.05 -26.92 7.26
C ALA A 113 3.79 -26.19 7.71
N GLY A 114 2.68 -26.44 7.02
CA GLY A 114 1.39 -25.79 7.31
C GLY A 114 0.55 -26.57 8.30
#